data_9cfc46d252f91931642fa26c893cd53a
#
_entry.id   9cfc46d252f91931642fa26c893cd53a
#
_cell.length_a   1.000
_cell.length_b   1.000
_cell.length_c   1.000
_cell.angle_alpha   90.00
_cell.angle_beta   90.00
_cell.angle_gamma   90.00
#
_symmetry.space_group_name_H-M   'P 1'
#
loop_
_entity.id
_entity.type
_entity.pdbx_description
1 polymer ?
#
loop_
_entity_poly.entity_id
_entity_poly.type
_entity_poly.pdbx_seq_one_letter_code
_entity_poly.pdbx_strand_id
1 'polypeptide(L)'
;MTAVVTPMHTDDSVTPPPDGPIAATAAHAQLLLDSFVRLLGRELIDRAGTPVEQAMRLFRAPFVVVSHGTEADPILTYGNAAALALWELDFDTLLRTPSRLTAEPVHRDERARLLERTWRDGFVDDYSGIRISSTGRRFRIEQAIVWNLVDARGGYHGQAATFDRWTPLPAGERQPEL
;
A
#
# COMPACT_ATOMS: atom_id res chain seq x y z
N MET A 1 44.48 33.83 1.45
CA MET A 1 43.76 32.91 2.36
C MET A 1 42.48 32.49 1.66
N THR A 2 42.49 31.33 0.99
CA THR A 2 41.37 30.85 0.19
C THR A 2 40.70 29.74 0.96
N ALA A 3 39.45 29.95 1.36
CA ALA A 3 38.67 28.98 2.09
C ALA A 3 38.16 27.90 1.12
N VAL A 4 38.54 26.63 1.38
CA VAL A 4 38.06 25.45 0.68
C VAL A 4 36.72 25.09 1.28
N VAL A 5 35.65 25.18 0.49
CA VAL A 5 34.33 24.68 0.85
C VAL A 5 34.28 23.19 0.53
N THR A 6 34.18 22.36 1.56
CA THR A 6 33.96 20.91 1.43
C THR A 6 32.49 20.65 1.07
N PRO A 7 32.15 19.89 0.02
CA PRO A 7 30.78 19.53 -0.26
C PRO A 7 30.30 18.51 0.77
N MET A 8 29.13 18.78 1.36
CA MET A 8 28.40 17.82 2.20
C MET A 8 28.03 16.58 1.39
N HIS A 9 28.50 15.44 1.87
CA HIS A 9 28.12 14.14 1.37
C HIS A 9 26.66 13.89 1.82
N THR A 10 25.74 13.86 0.87
CA THR A 10 24.41 13.29 1.09
C THR A 10 24.60 11.76 1.05
N ASP A 11 24.44 11.14 2.21
CA ASP A 11 24.42 9.70 2.35
C ASP A 11 23.09 9.16 1.82
N ASP A 12 23.01 8.89 0.52
CA ASP A 12 21.89 8.24 -0.17
C ASP A 12 22.03 6.72 -0.16
N SER A 13 22.53 6.12 0.92
CA SER A 13 22.60 4.67 1.05
C SER A 13 21.25 4.04 1.47
N VAL A 14 20.21 4.19 0.62
CA VAL A 14 19.10 3.26 0.64
C VAL A 14 19.55 2.03 -0.14
N THR A 15 20.00 1.02 0.58
CA THR A 15 20.36 -0.29 -0.01
C THR A 15 19.11 -0.85 -0.69
N PRO A 16 19.14 -1.13 -2.02
CA PRO A 16 18.01 -1.78 -2.67
C PRO A 16 17.83 -3.19 -2.09
N PRO A 17 16.60 -3.70 -1.97
CA PRO A 17 16.36 -5.06 -1.54
C PRO A 17 17.05 -6.06 -2.51
N PRO A 18 17.50 -7.24 -2.02
CA PRO A 18 18.22 -8.22 -2.83
C PRO A 18 17.39 -8.74 -4.02
N ASP A 19 18.05 -9.03 -5.12
CA ASP A 19 17.49 -9.28 -6.47
C ASP A 19 16.39 -10.36 -6.60
N GLY A 20 16.24 -11.28 -5.68
CA GLY A 20 15.20 -12.32 -5.68
C GLY A 20 13.79 -11.79 -5.42
N PRO A 21 13.56 -10.90 -4.45
CA PRO A 21 12.27 -10.23 -4.23
C PRO A 21 11.88 -9.27 -5.36
N ILE A 22 12.84 -8.69 -6.09
CA ILE A 22 12.55 -7.66 -7.10
C ILE A 22 11.80 -8.24 -8.30
N ALA A 23 12.14 -9.43 -8.78
CA ALA A 23 11.45 -10.06 -9.92
C ALA A 23 10.00 -10.41 -9.57
N ALA A 24 9.75 -10.97 -8.38
CA ALA A 24 8.40 -11.24 -7.90
C ALA A 24 7.62 -9.94 -7.64
N THR A 25 8.28 -8.94 -7.08
CA THR A 25 7.72 -7.60 -6.86
C THR A 25 7.43 -6.88 -8.18
N ALA A 26 8.24 -7.04 -9.21
CA ALA A 26 8.01 -6.45 -10.52
C ALA A 26 6.77 -7.05 -11.19
N ALA A 27 6.57 -8.36 -11.14
CA ALA A 27 5.37 -9.02 -11.66
C ALA A 27 4.11 -8.56 -10.91
N HIS A 28 4.17 -8.47 -9.59
CA HIS A 28 3.07 -7.98 -8.77
C HIS A 28 2.79 -6.50 -9.03
N ALA A 29 3.82 -5.68 -9.20
CA ALA A 29 3.66 -4.27 -9.57
C ALA A 29 2.95 -4.11 -10.94
N GLN A 30 3.27 -4.95 -11.93
CA GLN A 30 2.55 -4.95 -13.20
C GLN A 30 1.07 -5.31 -13.01
N LEU A 31 0.75 -6.30 -12.19
CA LEU A 31 -0.64 -6.65 -11.86
C LEU A 31 -1.38 -5.48 -11.22
N LEU A 32 -0.76 -4.79 -10.25
CA LEU A 32 -1.31 -3.57 -9.63
C LEU A 32 -1.61 -2.49 -10.67
N LEU A 33 -0.63 -2.16 -11.50
CA LEU A 33 -0.70 -1.07 -12.47
C LEU A 33 -1.67 -1.39 -13.62
N ASP A 34 -1.63 -2.61 -14.17
CA ASP A 34 -2.48 -3.04 -15.28
C ASP A 34 -3.95 -3.14 -14.86
N SER A 35 -4.21 -3.64 -13.64
CA SER A 35 -5.57 -3.66 -13.07
C SER A 35 -6.11 -2.26 -12.85
N PHE A 36 -5.27 -1.35 -12.35
CA PHE A 36 -5.65 0.03 -12.09
C PHE A 36 -6.07 0.76 -13.39
N VAL A 37 -5.22 0.72 -14.43
CA VAL A 37 -5.55 1.41 -15.69
C VAL A 37 -6.77 0.80 -16.36
N ARG A 38 -6.94 -0.52 -16.28
CA ARG A 38 -8.10 -1.21 -16.87
C ARG A 38 -9.41 -0.80 -16.23
N LEU A 39 -9.42 -0.60 -14.91
CA LEU A 39 -10.63 -0.27 -14.15
C LEU A 39 -10.90 1.24 -14.11
N LEU A 40 -9.86 2.06 -13.98
CA LEU A 40 -10.00 3.51 -13.77
C LEU A 40 -9.74 4.35 -15.03
N GLY A 41 -9.24 3.74 -16.11
CA GLY A 41 -9.01 4.43 -17.38
C GLY A 41 -7.85 5.44 -17.37
N ARG A 42 -6.99 5.40 -16.35
CA ARG A 42 -5.81 6.25 -16.21
C ARG A 42 -4.67 5.51 -15.55
N GLU A 43 -3.45 5.95 -15.77
CA GLU A 43 -2.28 5.38 -15.12
C GLU A 43 -2.16 5.84 -13.64
N LEU A 44 -1.65 4.96 -12.78
CA LEU A 44 -1.34 5.28 -11.40
C LEU A 44 0.00 6.00 -11.26
N ILE A 45 0.97 5.61 -12.08
CA ILE A 45 2.32 6.18 -12.18
C ILE A 45 2.70 6.35 -13.65
N ASP A 46 3.77 7.07 -13.93
CA ASP A 46 4.42 7.05 -15.25
C ASP A 46 4.92 5.62 -15.57
N ARG A 47 4.51 5.08 -16.72
CA ARG A 47 4.83 3.72 -17.19
C ARG A 47 6.05 3.66 -18.11
N ALA A 48 6.81 4.74 -18.24
CA ALA A 48 8.06 4.73 -19.01
C ALA A 48 9.08 3.74 -18.42
N GLY A 49 9.85 3.09 -19.29
CA GLY A 49 10.90 2.17 -18.89
C GLY A 49 10.45 0.71 -18.76
N THR A 50 11.33 -0.11 -18.22
CA THR A 50 11.14 -1.54 -18.01
C THR A 50 10.17 -1.83 -16.86
N PRO A 51 9.61 -3.05 -16.77
CA PRO A 51 8.79 -3.46 -15.61
C PRO A 51 9.50 -3.29 -14.26
N VAL A 52 10.81 -3.51 -14.20
CA VAL A 52 11.61 -3.31 -12.97
C VAL A 52 11.69 -1.83 -12.61
N GLU A 53 11.95 -0.95 -13.58
CA GLU A 53 11.98 0.50 -13.35
C GLU A 53 10.61 1.03 -12.91
N GLN A 54 9.53 0.52 -13.47
CA GLN A 54 8.16 0.83 -13.05
C GLN A 54 7.88 0.35 -11.62
N ALA A 55 8.31 -0.86 -11.27
CA ALA A 55 8.20 -1.39 -9.90
C ALA A 55 8.97 -0.54 -8.89
N MET A 56 10.18 -0.10 -9.23
CA MET A 56 10.96 0.80 -8.39
C MET A 56 10.29 2.17 -8.22
N ARG A 57 9.71 2.71 -9.29
CA ARG A 57 8.97 3.97 -9.25
C ARG A 57 7.72 3.86 -8.38
N LEU A 58 6.97 2.77 -8.49
CA LEU A 58 5.81 2.49 -7.64
C LEU A 58 6.20 2.35 -6.17
N PHE A 59 7.31 1.63 -5.89
CA PHE A 59 7.80 1.46 -4.53
C PHE A 59 8.21 2.79 -3.88
N ARG A 60 8.79 3.71 -4.63
CA ARG A 60 9.25 5.02 -4.17
C ARG A 60 8.21 6.14 -4.31
N ALA A 61 6.99 5.82 -4.77
CA ALA A 61 5.95 6.82 -4.94
C ALA A 61 5.63 7.53 -3.60
N PRO A 62 5.34 8.86 -3.63
CA PRO A 62 5.08 9.63 -2.42
C PRO A 62 3.69 9.38 -1.81
N PHE A 63 2.89 8.56 -2.43
CA PHE A 63 1.57 8.12 -1.97
C PHE A 63 1.61 6.65 -1.56
N VAL A 64 0.62 6.23 -0.79
CA VAL A 64 0.52 4.86 -0.29
C VAL A 64 -0.05 3.94 -1.37
N VAL A 65 0.56 2.77 -1.52
CA VAL A 65 0.00 1.62 -2.25
C VAL A 65 0.15 0.37 -1.40
N VAL A 66 -0.94 -0.35 -1.19
CA VAL A 66 -0.98 -1.59 -0.42
C VAL A 66 -1.94 -2.58 -1.09
N SER A 67 -1.65 -3.87 -1.01
CA SER A 67 -2.55 -4.91 -1.50
C SER A 67 -2.62 -6.11 -0.58
N HIS A 68 -3.67 -6.91 -0.75
CA HIS A 68 -3.85 -8.20 -0.08
C HIS A 68 -4.29 -9.29 -1.07
N GLY A 69 -4.12 -10.54 -0.66
CA GLY A 69 -4.46 -11.72 -1.46
C GLY A 69 -5.92 -12.15 -1.34
N THR A 70 -6.18 -13.40 -1.74
CA THR A 70 -7.51 -14.00 -1.88
C THR A 70 -7.82 -15.02 -0.79
N GLU A 71 -6.98 -15.15 0.23
CA GLU A 71 -7.19 -16.06 1.35
C GLU A 71 -8.50 -15.72 2.09
N ALA A 72 -9.10 -16.68 2.79
CA ALA A 72 -10.30 -16.44 3.59
C ALA A 72 -10.09 -15.36 4.66
N ASP A 73 -8.89 -15.30 5.25
CA ASP A 73 -8.38 -14.15 6.02
C ASP A 73 -7.24 -13.51 5.20
N PRO A 74 -7.52 -12.50 4.36
CA PRO A 74 -6.56 -12.01 3.39
C PRO A 74 -5.28 -11.49 4.04
N ILE A 75 -4.14 -11.92 3.50
CA ILE A 75 -2.81 -11.50 3.95
C ILE A 75 -2.31 -10.39 3.00
N LEU A 76 -1.59 -9.43 3.55
CA LEU A 76 -0.97 -8.37 2.75
C LEU A 76 0.05 -8.97 1.78
N THR A 77 0.00 -8.56 0.52
CA THR A 77 0.85 -9.06 -0.57
C THR A 77 1.82 -8.00 -1.10
N TYR A 78 1.58 -6.74 -0.78
CA TYR A 78 2.42 -5.62 -1.19
C TYR A 78 2.19 -4.41 -0.31
N GLY A 79 3.24 -3.66 -0.09
CA GLY A 79 3.24 -2.30 0.44
C GLY A 79 4.45 -1.55 -0.10
N ASN A 80 4.25 -0.35 -0.65
CA ASN A 80 5.36 0.50 -1.06
C ASN A 80 6.02 1.20 0.14
N ALA A 81 7.09 1.94 -0.07
CA ALA A 81 7.84 2.59 1.01
C ALA A 81 6.96 3.49 1.89
N ALA A 82 6.03 4.23 1.29
CA ALA A 82 5.07 5.06 2.03
C ALA A 82 4.12 4.22 2.91
N ALA A 83 3.66 3.07 2.41
CA ALA A 83 2.83 2.14 3.18
C ALA A 83 3.60 1.54 4.36
N LEU A 84 4.83 1.08 4.13
CA LEU A 84 5.69 0.53 5.18
C LEU A 84 5.93 1.54 6.30
N ALA A 85 6.22 2.79 5.95
CA ALA A 85 6.42 3.86 6.92
C ALA A 85 5.13 4.17 7.71
N LEU A 86 3.98 4.25 7.03
CA LEU A 86 2.71 4.61 7.65
C LEU A 86 2.21 3.54 8.63
N TRP A 87 2.30 2.25 8.25
CA TRP A 87 1.91 1.12 9.12
C TRP A 87 3.04 0.66 10.06
N GLU A 88 4.24 1.23 9.95
CA GLU A 88 5.40 0.91 10.79
C GLU A 88 5.75 -0.59 10.72
N LEU A 89 5.80 -1.10 9.51
CA LEU A 89 6.15 -2.49 9.18
C LEU A 89 7.37 -2.53 8.27
N ASP A 90 8.22 -3.54 8.46
CA ASP A 90 9.14 -3.94 7.41
C ASP A 90 8.41 -4.81 6.36
N PHE A 91 9.03 -4.97 5.20
CA PHE A 91 8.40 -5.66 4.07
C PHE A 91 8.12 -7.15 4.38
N ASP A 92 9.04 -7.83 5.05
CA ASP A 92 8.88 -9.25 5.39
C ASP A 92 7.76 -9.47 6.40
N THR A 93 7.61 -8.58 7.37
CA THR A 93 6.52 -8.61 8.35
C THR A 93 5.18 -8.29 7.67
N LEU A 94 5.15 -7.32 6.76
CA LEU A 94 3.96 -6.97 5.99
C LEU A 94 3.42 -8.21 5.26
N LEU A 95 4.27 -8.98 4.58
CA LEU A 95 3.87 -10.18 3.82
C LEU A 95 3.32 -11.33 4.68
N ARG A 96 3.37 -11.23 5.99
CA ARG A 96 2.80 -12.17 6.96
C ARG A 96 1.63 -11.59 7.76
N THR A 97 1.28 -10.35 7.50
CA THR A 97 0.26 -9.63 8.27
C THR A 97 -1.12 -9.81 7.64
N PRO A 98 -2.09 -10.36 8.39
CA PRO A 98 -3.49 -10.33 7.95
C PRO A 98 -3.96 -8.89 7.76
N SER A 99 -4.55 -8.62 6.62
CA SER A 99 -4.93 -7.26 6.23
C SER A 99 -5.98 -6.64 7.16
N ARG A 100 -6.79 -7.46 7.88
CA ARG A 100 -7.73 -6.98 8.90
C ARG A 100 -7.04 -6.26 10.07
N LEU A 101 -5.77 -6.57 10.34
CA LEU A 101 -4.99 -5.93 11.41
C LEU A 101 -4.60 -4.48 11.10
N THR A 102 -4.82 -4.01 9.88
CA THR A 102 -4.67 -2.60 9.51
C THR A 102 -5.82 -1.71 10.00
N ALA A 103 -6.88 -2.31 10.53
CA ALA A 103 -8.02 -1.61 11.13
C ALA A 103 -8.28 -2.13 12.55
N GLU A 104 -8.74 -1.26 13.42
CA GLU A 104 -9.19 -1.64 14.77
C GLU A 104 -10.42 -2.57 14.68
N PRO A 105 -10.65 -3.46 15.68
CA PRO A 105 -11.79 -4.37 15.66
C PRO A 105 -13.14 -3.69 15.41
N VAL A 106 -13.37 -2.52 15.97
CA VAL A 106 -14.62 -1.73 15.81
C VAL A 106 -14.84 -1.26 14.37
N HIS A 107 -13.79 -1.14 13.56
CA HIS A 107 -13.84 -0.69 12.17
C HIS A 107 -13.72 -1.82 11.14
N ARG A 108 -13.61 -3.08 11.59
CA ARG A 108 -13.43 -4.23 10.69
C ARG A 108 -14.67 -4.55 9.86
N ASP A 109 -15.87 -4.34 10.40
CA ASP A 109 -17.12 -4.54 9.67
C ASP A 109 -17.31 -3.49 8.56
N GLU A 110 -16.94 -2.24 8.82
CA GLU A 110 -16.93 -1.19 7.81
C GLU A 110 -15.96 -1.53 6.69
N ARG A 111 -14.76 -1.98 7.06
CA ARG A 111 -13.74 -2.44 6.11
C ARG A 111 -14.23 -3.64 5.29
N ALA A 112 -14.88 -4.62 5.91
CA ALA A 112 -15.42 -5.80 5.20
C ALA A 112 -16.46 -5.39 4.15
N ARG A 113 -17.37 -4.46 4.49
CA ARG A 113 -18.35 -3.92 3.54
C ARG A 113 -17.70 -3.16 2.38
N LEU A 114 -16.64 -2.41 2.64
CA LEU A 114 -15.85 -1.77 1.59
C LEU A 114 -15.28 -2.79 0.62
N LEU A 115 -14.62 -3.85 1.12
CA LEU A 115 -14.00 -4.88 0.30
C LEU A 115 -15.03 -5.64 -0.53
N GLU A 116 -16.21 -5.94 0.02
CA GLU A 116 -17.33 -6.56 -0.70
C GLU A 116 -17.86 -5.65 -1.81
N ARG A 117 -18.07 -4.36 -1.52
CA ARG A 117 -18.48 -3.37 -2.53
C ARG A 117 -17.46 -3.27 -3.66
N THR A 118 -16.16 -3.23 -3.32
CA THR A 118 -15.08 -3.20 -4.31
C THR A 118 -15.06 -4.45 -5.17
N TRP A 119 -15.25 -5.61 -4.55
CA TRP A 119 -15.29 -6.89 -5.28
C TRP A 119 -16.44 -6.91 -6.29
N ARG A 120 -17.61 -6.45 -5.90
CA ARG A 120 -18.79 -6.41 -6.75
C ARG A 120 -18.68 -5.38 -7.88
N ASP A 121 -18.20 -4.16 -7.58
CA ASP A 121 -18.25 -3.01 -8.47
C ASP A 121 -16.94 -2.81 -9.27
N GLY A 122 -15.87 -3.55 -8.94
CA GLY A 122 -14.54 -3.47 -9.53
C GLY A 122 -13.61 -2.51 -8.80
N PHE A 123 -14.09 -1.33 -8.45
CA PHE A 123 -13.36 -0.34 -7.67
C PHE A 123 -14.30 0.61 -6.91
N VAL A 124 -13.71 1.30 -5.94
CA VAL A 124 -14.31 2.41 -5.18
C VAL A 124 -13.26 3.53 -5.13
N ASP A 125 -13.63 4.77 -5.37
CA ASP A 125 -12.71 5.91 -5.49
C ASP A 125 -12.95 7.05 -4.49
N ASP A 126 -13.84 6.86 -3.54
CA ASP A 126 -14.27 7.87 -2.56
C ASP A 126 -14.16 7.39 -1.10
N TYR A 127 -13.34 6.37 -0.85
CA TYR A 127 -13.31 5.76 0.47
C TYR A 127 -12.52 6.60 1.48
N SER A 128 -13.11 6.75 2.67
CA SER A 128 -12.45 7.30 3.86
C SER A 128 -12.69 6.36 5.04
N GLY A 129 -11.69 6.18 5.88
CA GLY A 129 -11.82 5.28 7.02
C GLY A 129 -10.65 5.39 8.00
N ILE A 130 -10.82 4.82 9.19
CA ILE A 130 -9.80 4.81 10.22
C ILE A 130 -8.95 3.55 10.10
N ARG A 131 -7.65 3.72 10.22
CA ARG A 131 -6.65 2.66 10.22
C ARG A 131 -5.73 2.78 11.42
N ILE A 132 -5.02 1.71 11.70
CA ILE A 132 -4.09 1.62 12.83
C ILE A 132 -2.78 0.98 12.37
N SER A 133 -1.65 1.54 12.81
CA SER A 133 -0.32 0.99 12.57
C SER A 133 0.00 -0.17 13.52
N SER A 134 1.10 -0.87 13.26
CA SER A 134 1.59 -1.96 14.11
C SER A 134 1.91 -1.52 15.55
N THR A 135 2.22 -0.25 15.76
CA THR A 135 2.52 0.32 17.09
C THR A 135 1.32 1.00 17.75
N GLY A 136 0.13 0.94 17.11
CA GLY A 136 -1.09 1.52 17.65
C GLY A 136 -1.35 2.98 17.27
N ARG A 137 -0.59 3.55 16.34
CA ARG A 137 -0.85 4.90 15.82
C ARG A 137 -2.08 4.86 14.92
N ARG A 138 -3.06 5.69 15.23
CA ARG A 138 -4.33 5.78 14.50
C ARG A 138 -4.26 6.91 13.48
N PHE A 139 -4.85 6.69 12.33
CA PHE A 139 -4.95 7.70 11.29
C PHE A 139 -6.22 7.50 10.46
N ARG A 140 -6.77 8.58 9.95
CA ARG A 140 -7.87 8.57 8.99
C ARG A 140 -7.30 8.71 7.59
N ILE A 141 -7.60 7.76 6.73
CA ILE A 141 -7.34 7.87 5.29
C ILE A 141 -8.51 8.54 4.61
N GLU A 142 -8.23 9.33 3.58
CA GLU A 142 -9.22 10.14 2.88
C GLU A 142 -9.10 9.93 1.38
N GLN A 143 -10.25 9.88 0.71
CA GLN A 143 -10.36 9.76 -0.75
C GLN A 143 -9.52 8.61 -1.33
N ALA A 144 -9.46 7.48 -0.63
CA ALA A 144 -8.75 6.31 -1.10
C ALA A 144 -9.47 5.67 -2.28
N ILE A 145 -8.67 5.16 -3.21
CA ILE A 145 -9.12 4.30 -4.28
C ILE A 145 -8.82 2.86 -3.88
N VAL A 146 -9.83 2.00 -3.93
CA VAL A 146 -9.69 0.55 -3.69
C VAL A 146 -10.15 -0.16 -4.96
N TRP A 147 -9.35 -1.10 -5.47
CA TRP A 147 -9.68 -1.79 -6.71
C TRP A 147 -9.33 -3.28 -6.67
N ASN A 148 -10.01 -4.06 -7.50
CA ASN A 148 -9.72 -5.48 -7.67
C ASN A 148 -8.44 -5.68 -8.50
N LEU A 149 -7.62 -6.62 -8.06
CA LEU A 149 -6.48 -7.10 -8.84
C LEU A 149 -6.94 -8.20 -9.77
N VAL A 150 -6.96 -7.91 -11.07
CA VAL A 150 -7.44 -8.81 -12.12
C VAL A 150 -6.38 -8.92 -13.21
N ASP A 151 -5.97 -10.14 -13.52
CA ASP A 151 -4.99 -10.37 -14.58
C ASP A 151 -5.59 -10.25 -16.00
N ALA A 152 -4.76 -10.39 -17.03
CA ALA A 152 -5.18 -10.27 -18.42
C ALA A 152 -6.21 -11.32 -18.86
N ARG A 153 -6.35 -12.42 -18.10
CA ARG A 153 -7.30 -13.52 -18.35
C ARG A 153 -8.59 -13.40 -17.55
N GLY A 154 -8.72 -12.32 -16.73
CA GLY A 154 -9.85 -12.12 -15.84
C GLY A 154 -9.73 -12.83 -14.49
N GLY A 155 -8.57 -13.41 -14.17
CA GLY A 155 -8.29 -14.04 -12.87
C GLY A 155 -8.21 -13.02 -11.75
N TYR A 156 -8.92 -13.26 -10.65
CA TYR A 156 -8.93 -12.41 -9.45
C TYR A 156 -7.80 -12.78 -8.51
N HIS A 157 -7.02 -11.78 -8.07
CA HIS A 157 -5.82 -11.95 -7.24
C HIS A 157 -5.86 -11.18 -5.91
N GLY A 158 -6.99 -10.62 -5.55
CA GLY A 158 -7.15 -9.82 -4.35
C GLY A 158 -7.53 -8.38 -4.65
N GLN A 159 -7.21 -7.49 -3.71
CA GLN A 159 -7.54 -6.06 -3.83
C GLN A 159 -6.35 -5.20 -3.44
N ALA A 160 -6.32 -4.00 -3.99
CA ALA A 160 -5.33 -2.99 -3.64
C ALA A 160 -6.00 -1.67 -3.26
N ALA A 161 -5.27 -0.84 -2.54
CA ALA A 161 -5.69 0.51 -2.18
C ALA A 161 -4.54 1.50 -2.41
N THR A 162 -4.89 2.71 -2.80
CA THR A 162 -3.98 3.85 -2.89
C THR A 162 -4.62 5.10 -2.33
N PHE A 163 -3.82 5.92 -1.66
CA PHE A 163 -4.22 7.23 -1.16
C PHE A 163 -2.99 8.10 -0.88
N ASP A 164 -3.16 9.41 -0.98
CA ASP A 164 -2.13 10.41 -0.72
C ASP A 164 -2.44 11.31 0.47
N ARG A 165 -3.62 11.12 1.10
CA ARG A 165 -4.09 11.93 2.22
C ARG A 165 -4.44 11.08 3.42
N TRP A 166 -3.87 11.42 4.55
CA TRP A 166 -4.27 10.88 5.84
C TRP A 166 -4.00 11.88 6.96
N THR A 167 -4.81 11.80 8.00
CA THR A 167 -4.72 12.65 9.18
C THR A 167 -4.45 11.80 10.41
N PRO A 168 -3.38 12.06 11.17
CA PRO A 168 -3.16 11.41 12.47
C PRO A 168 -4.34 11.67 13.41
N LEU A 169 -4.73 10.65 14.16
CA LEU A 169 -5.78 10.73 15.18
C LEU A 169 -5.15 10.57 16.58
N PRO A 170 -5.81 11.13 17.64
CA PRO A 170 -5.39 10.88 19.02
C PRO A 170 -5.35 9.38 19.32
N ALA A 171 -4.49 8.96 20.26
CA ALA A 171 -4.51 7.60 20.78
C ALA A 171 -5.92 7.30 21.30
N GLY A 172 -6.51 6.18 20.86
CA GLY A 172 -7.80 5.73 21.36
C GLY A 172 -7.73 5.51 22.87
N GLU A 173 -8.75 5.92 23.61
CA GLU A 173 -8.89 5.52 25.00
C GLU A 173 -8.88 3.98 25.02
N ARG A 174 -7.98 3.38 25.80
CA ARG A 174 -8.06 1.95 26.09
C ARG A 174 -9.38 1.73 26.80
N GLN A 175 -10.29 0.99 26.18
CA GLN A 175 -11.43 0.48 26.95
C GLN A 175 -10.88 -0.35 28.10
N PRO A 176 -11.30 -0.11 29.34
CA PRO A 176 -10.90 -0.97 30.45
C PRO A 176 -11.39 -2.40 30.13
N GLU A 177 -10.49 -3.35 30.24
CA GLU A 177 -10.83 -4.77 30.17
C GLU A 177 -11.84 -5.05 31.32
N LEU A 178 -13.02 -5.50 30.94
CA LEU A 178 -14.02 -6.06 31.86
C LEU A 178 -13.76 -7.56 32.05
#